data_53aae1d1eacfa02660cfe12f02c94aa9
#
_entry.id   53aae1d1eacfa02660cfe12f02c94aa9
#
_cell.length_a   1.000
_cell.length_b   1.000
_cell.length_c   1.000
_cell.angle_alpha   90.00
_cell.angle_beta   90.00
_cell.angle_gamma   90.00
#
_symmetry.space_group_name_H-M   'P 1'
#
loop_
_entity.id
_entity.type
_entity.pdbx_description
1 polymer ?
#
loop_
_entity_poly.entity_id
_entity_poly.type
_entity_poly.pdbx_seq_one_letter_code
_entity_poly.pdbx_strand_id
1 'polypeptide(L)'
;MSSSRRSTIILENLRKNQIRELIVSGKRLDGRSPDELRPLNIEIGVIKKANGSAWVKLGNTEVVAGVKVETGEPFEGLENKGALIVSAEVLPTAASYIEPGPPDEETIELARVVDRGVRESEMLALDKLALIPGKIVYTIFVDCSIINMGGNLFDATSYAVVLALATSKIPVFEVKDEKVVDTCLLYTSDAADD
;
A
#
# COMPACT_ATOMS: atom_id res chain seq x y z
N MET A 1 18.11 21.87 -21.21
CA MET A 1 18.28 21.04 -19.99
C MET A 1 18.87 21.94 -18.90
N SER A 2 18.16 22.16 -17.80
CA SER A 2 18.60 23.06 -16.74
C SER A 2 19.86 22.53 -16.03
N SER A 3 20.70 23.42 -15.53
CA SER A 3 21.94 23.10 -14.79
C SER A 3 21.66 22.17 -13.59
N SER A 4 20.50 22.28 -12.97
CA SER A 4 20.03 21.44 -11.87
C SER A 4 19.91 19.97 -12.26
N ARG A 5 19.33 19.63 -13.42
CA ARG A 5 19.22 18.24 -13.88
C ARG A 5 20.58 17.56 -14.16
N ARG A 6 21.56 18.33 -14.64
CA ARG A 6 22.92 17.78 -14.88
C ARG A 6 23.64 17.43 -13.58
N SER A 7 23.54 18.29 -12.57
CA SER A 7 24.13 18.01 -11.25
C SER A 7 23.49 16.82 -10.56
N THR A 8 22.18 16.63 -10.69
CA THR A 8 21.47 15.47 -10.15
C THR A 8 21.95 14.16 -10.80
N ILE A 9 22.05 14.11 -12.13
CA ILE A 9 22.55 12.93 -12.87
C ILE A 9 24.00 12.58 -12.49
N ILE A 10 24.86 13.57 -12.30
CA ILE A 10 26.26 13.33 -11.89
C ILE A 10 26.31 12.75 -10.48
N LEU A 11 25.53 13.27 -9.54
CA LEU A 11 25.43 12.76 -8.17
C LEU A 11 24.88 11.33 -8.12
N GLU A 12 23.88 11.03 -8.93
CA GLU A 12 23.33 9.67 -9.04
C GLU A 12 24.38 8.68 -9.57
N ASN A 13 25.13 9.05 -10.60
CA ASN A 13 26.17 8.20 -11.14
C ASN A 13 27.32 7.96 -10.14
N LEU A 14 27.71 8.98 -9.39
CA LEU A 14 28.71 8.84 -8.32
C LEU A 14 28.22 7.92 -7.22
N ARG A 15 26.95 8.05 -6.80
CA ARG A 15 26.31 7.14 -5.83
C ARG A 15 26.26 5.71 -6.33
N LYS A 16 25.88 5.49 -7.60
CA LYS A 16 25.85 4.14 -8.20
C LYS A 16 27.23 3.47 -8.16
N ASN A 17 28.29 4.19 -8.51
CA ASN A 17 29.65 3.67 -8.46
C ASN A 17 30.09 3.34 -7.03
N GLN A 18 29.82 4.22 -6.08
CA GLN A 18 30.10 4.00 -4.65
C GLN A 18 29.35 2.78 -4.11
N ILE A 19 28.06 2.64 -4.44
CA ILE A 19 27.25 1.48 -4.04
C ILE A 19 27.84 0.19 -4.61
N ARG A 20 28.26 0.22 -5.88
CA ARG A 20 28.87 -0.95 -6.53
C ARG A 20 30.17 -1.38 -5.86
N GLU A 21 31.05 -0.44 -5.54
CA GLU A 21 32.32 -0.72 -4.85
C GLU A 21 32.07 -1.29 -3.44
N LEU A 22 31.09 -0.75 -2.71
CA LEU A 22 30.70 -1.26 -1.40
C LEU A 22 30.17 -2.69 -1.48
N ILE A 23 29.28 -2.98 -2.45
CA ILE A 23 28.75 -4.33 -2.65
C ILE A 23 29.87 -5.33 -3.00
N VAL A 24 30.77 -4.95 -3.87
CA VAL A 24 31.94 -5.79 -4.22
C VAL A 24 32.84 -6.06 -3.00
N SER A 25 32.94 -5.11 -2.07
CA SER A 25 33.67 -5.29 -0.80
C SER A 25 32.87 -6.04 0.30
N GLY A 26 31.66 -6.54 -0.02
CA GLY A 26 30.81 -7.27 0.90
C GLY A 26 30.08 -6.39 1.93
N LYS A 27 29.92 -5.10 1.63
CA LYS A 27 29.23 -4.14 2.52
C LYS A 27 28.13 -3.42 1.78
N ARG A 28 27.11 -2.99 2.51
CA ARG A 28 26.06 -2.09 2.03
C ARG A 28 26.32 -0.67 2.54
N LEU A 29 25.64 0.33 1.97
CA LEU A 29 25.75 1.75 2.35
C LEU A 29 25.46 2.02 3.84
N ASP A 30 24.55 1.24 4.41
CA ASP A 30 24.13 1.32 5.82
C ASP A 30 24.97 0.42 6.76
N GLY A 31 26.05 -0.15 6.26
CA GLY A 31 26.99 -0.98 7.02
C GLY A 31 26.57 -2.44 7.19
N ARG A 32 25.36 -2.83 6.79
CA ARG A 32 24.89 -4.22 6.86
C ARG A 32 25.69 -5.14 5.92
N SER A 33 25.71 -6.42 6.25
CA SER A 33 26.18 -7.46 5.32
C SER A 33 25.18 -7.65 4.17
N PRO A 34 25.58 -8.25 3.04
CA PRO A 34 24.67 -8.53 1.93
C PRO A 34 23.46 -9.37 2.31
N ASP A 35 23.61 -10.30 3.24
CA ASP A 35 22.57 -11.26 3.68
C ASP A 35 21.73 -10.74 4.85
N GLU A 36 22.08 -9.59 5.41
CA GLU A 36 21.38 -9.00 6.55
C GLU A 36 20.15 -8.22 6.08
N LEU A 37 18.99 -8.59 6.61
CA LEU A 37 17.74 -7.87 6.35
C LEU A 37 17.74 -6.51 7.06
N ARG A 38 16.98 -5.56 6.52
CA ARG A 38 16.72 -4.30 7.21
C ARG A 38 15.85 -4.56 8.45
N PRO A 39 16.08 -3.82 9.55
CA PRO A 39 15.18 -3.91 10.70
C PRO A 39 13.76 -3.56 10.26
N LEU A 40 12.83 -4.42 10.64
CA LEU A 40 11.40 -4.27 10.35
C LEU A 40 10.66 -4.00 11.65
N ASN A 41 9.98 -2.84 11.71
CA ASN A 41 9.07 -2.49 12.79
C ASN A 41 7.67 -2.30 12.20
N ILE A 42 6.66 -2.83 12.90
CA ILE A 42 5.27 -2.82 12.45
C ILE A 42 4.39 -2.33 13.59
N GLU A 43 3.52 -1.39 13.29
CA GLU A 43 2.46 -0.93 14.18
C GLU A 43 1.12 -1.03 13.44
N ILE A 44 0.13 -1.67 14.05
CA ILE A 44 -1.21 -1.83 13.46
C ILE A 44 -2.24 -0.96 14.19
N GLY A 45 -3.32 -0.59 13.51
CA GLY A 45 -4.40 0.21 14.10
C GLY A 45 -4.00 1.66 14.39
N VAL A 46 -3.01 2.19 13.70
CA VAL A 46 -2.47 3.55 13.92
C VAL A 46 -3.47 4.66 13.53
N ILE A 47 -4.35 4.40 12.57
CA ILE A 47 -5.40 5.33 12.14
C ILE A 47 -6.74 4.85 12.69
N LYS A 48 -7.20 5.45 13.77
CA LYS A 48 -8.42 5.02 14.48
C LYS A 48 -9.73 5.14 13.69
N LYS A 49 -9.76 6.01 12.66
CA LYS A 49 -10.95 6.22 11.82
C LYS A 49 -10.96 5.35 10.55
N ALA A 50 -9.85 4.72 10.23
CA ALA A 50 -9.78 3.77 9.13
C ALA A 50 -10.41 2.43 9.56
N ASN A 51 -10.92 1.67 8.60
CA ASN A 51 -11.39 0.30 8.85
C ASN A 51 -10.24 -0.63 9.24
N GLY A 52 -9.05 -0.42 8.69
CA GLY A 52 -7.81 -1.04 9.08
C GLY A 52 -6.64 -0.11 8.80
N SER A 53 -5.52 -0.26 9.48
CA SER A 53 -4.34 0.53 9.20
C SER A 53 -3.08 -0.12 9.75
N ALA A 54 -1.97 0.14 9.07
CA ALA A 54 -0.66 -0.30 9.50
C ALA A 54 0.41 0.76 9.21
N TRP A 55 1.38 0.86 10.07
CA TRP A 55 2.59 1.64 9.88
C TRP A 55 3.77 0.68 9.84
N VAL A 56 4.52 0.71 8.75
CA VAL A 56 5.68 -0.15 8.53
C VAL A 56 6.93 0.70 8.39
N LYS A 57 7.95 0.34 9.16
CA LYS A 57 9.30 0.89 9.07
C LYS A 57 10.26 -0.22 8.66
N LEU A 58 10.80 -0.12 7.45
CA LEU A 58 11.79 -1.04 6.91
C LEU A 58 13.14 -0.31 6.78
N GLY A 59 13.97 -0.38 7.81
CA GLY A 59 15.13 0.49 7.95
C GLY A 59 14.70 1.96 8.03
N ASN A 60 15.16 2.77 7.07
CA ASN A 60 14.78 4.17 6.97
C ASN A 60 13.56 4.42 6.06
N THR A 61 12.94 3.37 5.51
CA THR A 61 11.71 3.52 4.71
C THR A 61 10.51 3.42 5.63
N GLU A 62 9.64 4.42 5.58
CA GLU A 62 8.44 4.47 6.40
C GLU A 62 7.20 4.65 5.54
N VAL A 63 6.22 3.75 5.71
CA VAL A 63 4.95 3.76 4.97
C VAL A 63 3.80 3.56 5.94
N VAL A 64 2.76 4.36 5.78
CA VAL A 64 1.48 4.18 6.47
C VAL A 64 0.43 3.80 5.44
N ALA A 65 -0.29 2.72 5.69
CA ALA A 65 -1.44 2.32 4.88
C ALA A 65 -2.73 2.42 5.72
N GLY A 66 -3.77 2.94 5.11
CA GLY A 66 -5.12 3.02 5.67
C GLY A 66 -6.11 2.35 4.75
N VAL A 67 -7.05 1.61 5.32
CA VAL A 67 -8.12 0.93 4.59
C VAL A 67 -9.44 1.60 4.90
N LYS A 68 -10.22 1.91 3.86
CA LYS A 68 -11.59 2.37 3.95
C LYS A 68 -12.47 1.44 3.16
N VAL A 69 -13.56 1.01 3.75
CA VAL A 69 -14.55 0.13 3.13
C VAL A 69 -15.84 0.91 2.93
N GLU A 70 -16.31 0.98 1.70
CA GLU A 70 -17.57 1.61 1.32
C GLU A 70 -18.40 0.65 0.48
N THR A 71 -19.68 0.97 0.31
CA THR A 71 -20.55 0.29 -0.65
C THR A 71 -20.70 1.16 -1.88
N GLY A 72 -20.69 0.54 -3.06
CA GLY A 72 -20.81 1.24 -4.34
C GLY A 72 -21.38 0.36 -5.43
N GLU A 73 -21.52 0.93 -6.61
CA GLU A 73 -21.90 0.19 -7.79
C GLU A 73 -20.72 -0.67 -8.28
N PRO A 74 -20.98 -1.89 -8.79
CA PRO A 74 -19.93 -2.73 -9.34
C PRO A 74 -19.33 -2.11 -10.60
N PHE A 75 -18.07 -2.40 -10.88
CA PHE A 75 -17.47 -2.04 -12.17
C PHE A 75 -18.07 -2.86 -13.30
N GLU A 76 -18.13 -2.27 -14.48
CA GLU A 76 -18.59 -2.91 -15.71
C GLU A 76 -17.79 -4.20 -15.98
N GLY A 77 -18.48 -5.33 -16.15
CA GLY A 77 -17.85 -6.66 -16.31
C GLY A 77 -17.44 -7.37 -15.01
N LEU A 78 -17.67 -6.74 -13.84
CA LEU A 78 -17.39 -7.32 -12.53
C LEU A 78 -18.60 -7.25 -11.58
N GLU A 79 -19.80 -7.49 -12.11
CA GLU A 79 -21.06 -7.29 -11.40
C GLU A 79 -21.22 -8.16 -10.13
N ASN A 80 -20.45 -9.25 -10.05
CA ASN A 80 -20.52 -10.22 -8.94
C ASN A 80 -19.28 -10.18 -8.02
N LYS A 81 -18.45 -9.14 -8.13
CA LYS A 81 -17.22 -9.02 -7.34
C LYS A 81 -17.12 -7.67 -6.68
N GLY A 82 -16.56 -7.65 -5.47
CA GLY A 82 -16.14 -6.40 -4.84
C GLY A 82 -15.00 -5.73 -5.58
N ALA A 83 -14.78 -4.47 -5.27
CA ALA A 83 -13.72 -3.67 -5.85
C ALA A 83 -12.58 -3.46 -4.86
N LEU A 84 -11.34 -3.55 -5.32
CA LEU A 84 -10.14 -3.14 -4.61
C LEU A 84 -9.47 -2.01 -5.39
N ILE A 85 -9.13 -0.94 -4.70
CA ILE A 85 -8.43 0.20 -5.27
C ILE A 85 -7.27 0.53 -4.32
N VAL A 86 -6.04 0.41 -4.82
CA VAL A 86 -4.84 0.77 -4.08
C VAL A 86 -4.26 2.05 -4.67
N SER A 87 -4.08 3.05 -3.84
CA SER A 87 -3.40 4.29 -4.17
C SER A 87 -2.13 4.47 -3.36
N ALA A 88 -1.16 5.19 -3.91
CA ALA A 88 0.07 5.54 -3.21
C ALA A 88 0.39 7.02 -3.45
N GLU A 89 0.90 7.65 -2.41
CA GLU A 89 1.35 9.03 -2.42
C GLU A 89 2.69 9.14 -1.70
N VAL A 90 3.66 9.79 -2.35
CA VAL A 90 4.92 10.14 -1.71
C VAL A 90 4.79 11.54 -1.15
N LEU A 91 4.87 11.67 0.18
CA LEU A 91 4.76 12.96 0.83
C LEU A 91 6.00 13.82 0.57
N PRO A 92 5.88 15.14 0.45
CA PRO A 92 7.03 16.05 0.29
C PRO A 92 8.07 15.93 1.39
N THR A 93 7.69 15.42 2.56
CA THR A 93 8.59 15.14 3.68
C THR A 93 9.47 13.93 3.46
N ALA A 94 9.11 13.03 2.53
CA ALA A 94 9.80 11.77 2.31
C ALA A 94 11.20 11.93 1.72
N ALA A 95 11.41 12.95 0.87
CA ALA A 95 12.71 13.30 0.33
C ALA A 95 12.72 14.76 -0.15
N SER A 96 13.89 15.40 -0.11
CA SER A 96 14.07 16.82 -0.41
C SER A 96 13.78 17.23 -1.86
N TYR A 97 13.67 16.26 -2.77
CA TYR A 97 13.38 16.47 -4.19
C TYR A 97 11.93 16.22 -4.58
N ILE A 98 11.10 15.79 -3.62
CA ILE A 98 9.68 15.56 -3.85
C ILE A 98 8.92 16.87 -3.72
N GLU A 99 8.22 17.24 -4.77
CA GLU A 99 7.35 18.41 -4.80
C GLU A 99 5.88 18.00 -4.63
N PRO A 100 5.06 18.83 -3.98
CA PRO A 100 3.62 18.59 -3.91
C PRO A 100 3.00 18.57 -5.32
N GLY A 101 2.22 17.55 -5.63
CA GLY A 101 1.59 17.43 -6.95
C GLY A 101 0.96 16.07 -7.18
N PRO A 102 0.48 15.82 -8.38
CA PRO A 102 -0.01 14.50 -8.75
C PRO A 102 1.13 13.47 -8.66
N PRO A 103 0.79 12.19 -8.40
CA PRO A 103 1.78 11.12 -8.30
C PRO A 103 2.58 11.00 -9.61
N ASP A 104 3.88 10.81 -9.47
CA ASP A 104 4.78 10.56 -10.59
C ASP A 104 4.67 9.12 -11.11
N GLU A 105 5.38 8.81 -12.19
CA GLU A 105 5.34 7.48 -12.83
C GLU A 105 5.80 6.37 -11.88
N GLU A 106 6.80 6.61 -11.03
CA GLU A 106 7.33 5.63 -10.07
C GLU A 106 6.31 5.34 -8.97
N THR A 107 5.60 6.36 -8.49
CA THR A 107 4.54 6.22 -7.48
C THR A 107 3.32 5.49 -8.05
N ILE A 108 2.95 5.77 -9.30
CA ILE A 108 1.88 5.05 -10.01
C ILE A 108 2.27 3.58 -10.19
N GLU A 109 3.50 3.30 -10.60
CA GLU A 109 4.00 1.94 -10.73
C GLU A 109 3.95 1.20 -9.40
N LEU A 110 4.40 1.83 -8.30
CA LEU A 110 4.34 1.27 -6.96
C LEU A 110 2.91 0.86 -6.58
N ALA A 111 1.95 1.74 -6.74
CA ALA A 111 0.54 1.47 -6.43
C ALA A 111 0.01 0.29 -7.25
N ARG A 112 0.30 0.25 -8.55
CA ARG A 112 -0.17 -0.82 -9.46
C ARG A 112 0.46 -2.18 -9.15
N VAL A 113 1.76 -2.21 -8.82
CA VAL A 113 2.46 -3.46 -8.45
C VAL A 113 1.89 -4.02 -7.15
N VAL A 114 1.67 -3.17 -6.15
CA VAL A 114 1.09 -3.59 -4.87
C VAL A 114 -0.36 -4.03 -5.04
N ASP A 115 -1.21 -3.28 -5.78
CA ASP A 115 -2.59 -3.69 -6.10
C ASP A 115 -2.62 -5.07 -6.75
N ARG A 116 -1.76 -5.27 -7.75
CA ARG A 116 -1.68 -6.55 -8.44
C ARG A 116 -1.21 -7.68 -7.53
N GLY A 117 -0.24 -7.43 -6.65
CA GLY A 117 0.22 -8.41 -5.67
C GLY A 117 -0.89 -8.89 -4.76
N VAL A 118 -1.71 -7.97 -4.22
CA VAL A 118 -2.86 -8.31 -3.38
C VAL A 118 -3.94 -9.05 -4.16
N ARG A 119 -4.23 -8.59 -5.38
CA ARG A 119 -5.27 -9.17 -6.23
C ARG A 119 -4.95 -10.58 -6.71
N GLU A 120 -3.72 -10.80 -7.18
CA GLU A 120 -3.27 -12.10 -7.70
C GLU A 120 -2.97 -13.13 -6.60
N SER A 121 -2.71 -12.68 -5.38
CA SER A 121 -2.52 -13.59 -4.23
C SER A 121 -3.82 -14.18 -3.70
N GLU A 122 -4.97 -13.67 -4.14
CA GLU A 122 -6.31 -14.06 -3.69
C GLU A 122 -6.50 -13.97 -2.15
N MET A 123 -5.62 -13.25 -1.45
CA MET A 123 -5.74 -13.04 -0.01
C MET A 123 -7.04 -12.33 0.38
N LEU A 124 -7.66 -11.62 -0.57
CA LEU A 124 -8.95 -10.97 -0.42
C LEU A 124 -9.96 -11.64 -1.35
N ALA A 125 -10.93 -12.34 -0.78
CA ALA A 125 -11.98 -13.02 -1.52
C ALA A 125 -12.99 -12.03 -2.12
N LEU A 126 -12.61 -11.33 -3.21
CA LEU A 126 -13.42 -10.30 -3.86
C LEU A 126 -14.81 -10.82 -4.29
N ASP A 127 -14.92 -12.12 -4.59
CA ASP A 127 -16.19 -12.75 -4.97
C ASP A 127 -17.21 -12.74 -3.81
N LYS A 128 -16.75 -12.73 -2.56
CA LYS A 128 -17.61 -12.68 -1.36
C LYS A 128 -18.03 -11.25 -0.99
N LEU A 129 -17.52 -10.25 -1.67
CA LEU A 129 -17.77 -8.83 -1.40
C LEU A 129 -18.90 -8.24 -2.25
N ALA A 130 -19.64 -9.05 -3.00
CA ALA A 130 -20.87 -8.63 -3.67
C ALA A 130 -22.05 -8.74 -2.70
N LEU A 131 -22.64 -7.60 -2.31
CA LEU A 131 -23.82 -7.54 -1.44
C LEU A 131 -25.09 -7.89 -2.23
N ILE A 132 -25.29 -7.21 -3.35
CA ILE A 132 -26.40 -7.44 -4.29
C ILE A 132 -25.75 -7.55 -5.67
N PRO A 133 -25.67 -8.77 -6.26
CA PRO A 133 -25.09 -8.95 -7.57
C PRO A 133 -25.67 -8.01 -8.63
N GLY A 134 -24.82 -7.32 -9.35
CA GLY A 134 -25.20 -6.33 -10.37
C GLY A 134 -25.68 -4.97 -9.86
N LYS A 135 -25.79 -4.77 -8.53
CA LYS A 135 -26.30 -3.50 -7.99
C LYS A 135 -25.36 -2.88 -6.96
N ILE A 136 -24.95 -3.65 -5.93
CA ILE A 136 -24.19 -3.11 -4.81
C ILE A 136 -23.10 -4.08 -4.40
N VAL A 137 -21.87 -3.57 -4.33
CA VAL A 137 -20.69 -4.33 -3.89
C VAL A 137 -19.92 -3.53 -2.83
N TYR A 138 -19.09 -4.21 -2.06
CA TYR A 138 -18.08 -3.53 -1.27
C TYR A 138 -16.96 -3.01 -2.16
N THR A 139 -16.57 -1.78 -1.94
CA THR A 139 -15.37 -1.17 -2.53
C THR A 139 -14.37 -0.90 -1.41
N ILE A 140 -13.20 -1.50 -1.53
CA ILE A 140 -12.12 -1.38 -0.57
C ILE A 140 -11.08 -0.41 -1.15
N PHE A 141 -10.91 0.71 -0.48
CA PHE A 141 -9.87 1.69 -0.79
C PHE A 141 -8.70 1.48 0.16
N VAL A 142 -7.50 1.39 -0.39
CA VAL A 142 -6.26 1.31 0.37
C VAL A 142 -5.36 2.46 -0.03
N ASP A 143 -5.18 3.40 0.88
CA ASP A 143 -4.36 4.58 0.67
C ASP A 143 -3.03 4.42 1.38
N CYS A 144 -1.93 4.52 0.62
CA CYS A 144 -0.57 4.38 1.12
C CYS A 144 0.15 5.72 1.09
N SER A 145 0.55 6.21 2.24
CA SER A 145 1.36 7.43 2.36
C SER A 145 2.80 7.06 2.69
N ILE A 146 3.72 7.39 1.79
CA ILE A 146 5.16 7.21 1.99
C ILE A 146 5.70 8.41 2.75
N ILE A 147 6.13 8.18 4.00
CA ILE A 147 6.58 9.23 4.92
C ILE A 147 8.08 9.45 4.79
N ASN A 148 8.86 8.39 4.56
CA ASN A 148 10.30 8.48 4.40
C ASN A 148 10.79 7.48 3.36
N MET A 149 11.70 7.92 2.47
CA MET A 149 12.27 7.14 1.38
C MET A 149 13.69 6.70 1.71
N GLY A 150 13.84 5.47 2.18
CA GLY A 150 15.16 4.83 2.43
C GLY A 150 15.50 3.69 1.46
N GLY A 151 14.73 3.54 0.37
CA GLY A 151 14.84 2.43 -0.60
C GLY A 151 13.97 1.23 -0.23
N ASN A 152 13.70 0.37 -1.23
CA ASN A 152 12.81 -0.80 -1.14
C ASN A 152 11.38 -0.45 -0.75
N LEU A 153 10.79 0.49 -1.49
CA LEU A 153 9.39 0.91 -1.28
C LEU A 153 8.39 -0.21 -1.56
N PHE A 154 8.67 -1.09 -2.52
CA PHE A 154 7.76 -2.18 -2.88
C PHE A 154 7.47 -3.09 -1.69
N ASP A 155 8.51 -3.57 -0.99
CA ASP A 155 8.31 -4.46 0.16
C ASP A 155 7.65 -3.72 1.32
N ALA A 156 8.13 -2.51 1.66
CA ALA A 156 7.58 -1.74 2.77
C ALA A 156 6.09 -1.41 2.55
N THR A 157 5.71 -1.01 1.34
CA THR A 157 4.32 -0.71 0.98
C THR A 157 3.47 -1.97 0.95
N SER A 158 4.00 -3.09 0.40
CA SER A 158 3.29 -4.37 0.40
C SER A 158 3.00 -4.86 1.82
N TYR A 159 3.97 -4.80 2.74
CA TYR A 159 3.73 -5.14 4.13
C TYR A 159 2.67 -4.23 4.77
N ALA A 160 2.73 -2.93 4.52
CA ALA A 160 1.76 -1.99 5.09
C ALA A 160 0.34 -2.29 4.58
N VAL A 161 0.17 -2.54 3.29
CA VAL A 161 -1.12 -2.86 2.66
C VAL A 161 -1.68 -4.17 3.18
N VAL A 162 -0.87 -5.25 3.18
CA VAL A 162 -1.31 -6.58 3.64
C VAL A 162 -1.74 -6.52 5.11
N LEU A 163 -0.97 -5.87 5.97
CA LEU A 163 -1.28 -5.75 7.39
C LEU A 163 -2.49 -4.84 7.65
N ALA A 164 -2.64 -3.76 6.88
CA ALA A 164 -3.81 -2.90 6.97
C ALA A 164 -5.08 -3.66 6.54
N LEU A 165 -5.03 -4.45 5.48
CA LEU A 165 -6.13 -5.30 5.03
C LEU A 165 -6.45 -6.40 6.04
N ALA A 166 -5.44 -7.13 6.54
CA ALA A 166 -5.62 -8.21 7.51
C ALA A 166 -6.22 -7.73 8.85
N THR A 167 -6.03 -6.46 9.19
CA THR A 167 -6.60 -5.85 10.41
C THR A 167 -7.88 -5.05 10.17
N SER A 168 -8.38 -5.06 8.93
CA SER A 168 -9.57 -4.31 8.54
C SER A 168 -10.84 -4.91 9.13
N LYS A 169 -11.73 -4.03 9.58
CA LYS A 169 -13.08 -4.38 10.00
C LYS A 169 -14.04 -3.96 8.90
N ILE A 170 -14.73 -4.95 8.35
CA ILE A 170 -15.71 -4.72 7.29
C ILE A 170 -17.08 -4.49 7.96
N PRO A 171 -17.78 -3.37 7.65
CA PRO A 171 -19.14 -3.16 8.14
C PRO A 171 -20.06 -4.21 7.53
N VAL A 172 -20.91 -4.83 8.36
CA VAL A 172 -21.90 -5.80 7.90
C VAL A 172 -23.19 -5.06 7.59
N PHE A 173 -23.65 -5.24 6.36
CA PHE A 173 -24.94 -4.70 5.92
C PHE A 173 -25.95 -5.83 5.76
N GLU A 174 -27.15 -5.65 6.29
CA GLU A 174 -28.28 -6.51 5.96
C GLU A 174 -28.96 -6.04 4.68
N VAL A 175 -29.26 -6.99 3.82
CA VAL A 175 -30.03 -6.72 2.60
C VAL A 175 -31.49 -7.06 2.87
N LYS A 176 -32.37 -6.03 2.90
CA LYS A 176 -33.82 -6.17 3.00
C LYS A 176 -34.47 -5.47 1.81
N ASP A 177 -35.30 -6.17 1.08
CA ASP A 177 -36.07 -5.66 -0.09
C ASP A 177 -35.17 -4.90 -1.10
N GLU A 178 -34.04 -5.53 -1.48
CA GLU A 178 -33.02 -4.94 -2.37
C GLU A 178 -32.42 -3.60 -1.89
N LYS A 179 -32.59 -3.29 -0.61
CA LYS A 179 -31.97 -2.14 0.04
C LYS A 179 -30.95 -2.60 1.07
N VAL A 180 -29.83 -1.93 1.10
CA VAL A 180 -28.78 -2.14 2.11
C VAL A 180 -29.14 -1.36 3.35
N VAL A 181 -29.27 -2.07 4.48
CA VAL A 181 -29.51 -1.47 5.80
C VAL A 181 -28.25 -1.63 6.63
N ASP A 182 -27.73 -0.51 7.12
CA ASP A 182 -26.55 -0.51 7.98
C ASP A 182 -26.90 -1.10 9.35
N THR A 183 -26.25 -2.20 9.70
CA THR A 183 -26.47 -2.89 11.00
C THR A 183 -25.50 -2.47 12.09
N CYS A 184 -24.60 -1.51 11.82
CA CYS A 184 -23.54 -1.07 12.75
C CYS A 184 -22.63 -2.19 13.30
N LEU A 185 -22.64 -3.38 12.74
CA LEU A 185 -21.76 -4.48 13.10
C LEU A 185 -20.50 -4.44 12.25
N LEU A 186 -19.34 -4.51 12.92
CA LEU A 186 -18.03 -4.59 12.24
C LEU A 186 -17.52 -6.03 12.36
N TYR A 187 -17.24 -6.65 11.21
CA TYR A 187 -16.57 -7.94 11.16
C TYR A 187 -15.07 -7.75 10.90
N THR A 188 -14.23 -8.49 11.59
CA THR A 188 -12.84 -8.66 11.20
C THR A 188 -12.77 -9.63 10.03
N SER A 189 -11.93 -9.35 9.03
CA SER A 189 -11.66 -10.32 7.97
C SER A 189 -11.01 -11.55 8.61
N ASP A 190 -11.72 -12.70 8.60
CA ASP A 190 -11.19 -13.99 9.06
C ASP A 190 -10.16 -14.54 8.06
N ALA A 191 -9.04 -13.85 7.92
CA ALA A 191 -7.88 -14.38 7.20
C ALA A 191 -6.98 -15.23 8.12
N ALA A 192 -7.45 -15.55 9.34
CA ALA A 192 -6.65 -16.22 10.37
C ALA A 192 -7.24 -17.54 10.89
N ASP A 193 -8.40 -17.98 10.40
CA ASP A 193 -9.05 -19.23 10.85
C ASP A 193 -9.27 -20.19 9.68
N ASP A 194 -8.15 -20.73 9.08
CA ASP A 194 -8.09 -22.01 8.40
C ASP A 194 -6.65 -22.57 8.44
#